data_a4d0016893a14dd927a44dab4c0ac11c
#
_entry.id   a4d0016893a14dd927a44dab4c0ac11c
#
_cell.length_a   1.000
_cell.length_b   1.000
_cell.length_c   1.000
_cell.angle_alpha   90.00
_cell.angle_beta   90.00
_cell.angle_gamma   90.00
#
_symmetry.space_group_name_H-M   'P 1'
#
loop_
_entity.id
_entity.type
_entity.pdbx_description
1 polymer ?
#
loop_
_entity_poly.entity_id
_entity_poly.type
_entity_poly.pdbx_seq_one_letter_code
_entity_poly.pdbx_strand_id
1 'polypeptide(L)'
;MISIKKFKKIFKIIAITIILVFLGYVGVYLYAKSLDKLPITSANSFYMYDNKKNLFEGTNDEWISIDKISPYLINATISIEDKKFYKHHGFDFLRIMKAMFTNVMNGKNLQGASTISQQYAKNLFLDFEKSWKRKIDEAFLTMRLETHYNKEEILEGYLNTINYGGIFGIENASNYYFGKSAKDLSLAEASILAGIPKSPTNYSPISNYDKAKERQKIILESMVKNKYITENEMKEAYNTELTFIGSKSEKKSSILMYYQDAVLKELETINSIPTSFLKTGGLKIYTNLDTNAQKLLEDRIKENIDSENELQISAVL
;
A
#
# COMPACT_ATOMS: atom_id res chain seq x y z
N MET A 1 4.22 -24.69 46.93
CA MET A 1 3.02 -23.82 47.05
C MET A 1 3.43 -22.37 47.23
N ILE A 2 3.04 -21.48 46.33
CA ILE A 2 3.28 -20.02 46.47
C ILE A 2 2.39 -19.50 47.57
N SER A 3 2.97 -18.86 48.62
CA SER A 3 2.19 -18.29 49.72
C SER A 3 1.17 -17.26 49.16
N ILE A 4 -0.06 -17.30 49.68
CA ILE A 4 -1.17 -16.36 49.29
C ILE A 4 -0.71 -14.88 49.36
N LYS A 5 0.18 -14.55 50.31
CA LYS A 5 0.77 -13.20 50.40
C LYS A 5 1.65 -12.85 49.19
N LYS A 6 2.46 -13.81 48.69
CA LYS A 6 3.26 -13.61 47.46
C LYS A 6 2.38 -13.46 46.21
N PHE A 7 1.33 -14.29 46.13
CA PHE A 7 0.38 -14.17 45.02
C PHE A 7 -0.32 -12.81 44.97
N LYS A 8 -0.83 -12.31 46.10
CA LYS A 8 -1.43 -10.96 46.20
C LYS A 8 -0.44 -9.85 45.83
N LYS A 9 0.84 -9.97 46.24
CA LYS A 9 1.87 -8.98 45.88
C LYS A 9 2.16 -8.99 44.40
N ILE A 10 2.29 -10.16 43.77
CA ILE A 10 2.49 -10.31 42.31
C ILE A 10 1.30 -9.71 41.54
N PHE A 11 0.08 -10.07 41.96
CA PHE A 11 -1.14 -9.51 41.33
C PHE A 11 -1.19 -7.99 41.42
N LYS A 12 -0.83 -7.41 42.60
CA LYS A 12 -0.79 -5.94 42.75
C LYS A 12 0.25 -5.30 41.85
N ILE A 13 1.43 -5.91 41.71
CA ILE A 13 2.48 -5.40 40.78
C ILE A 13 1.97 -5.44 39.35
N ILE A 14 1.39 -6.57 38.91
CA ILE A 14 0.83 -6.69 37.56
C ILE A 14 -0.26 -5.65 37.31
N ALA A 15 -1.17 -5.45 38.27
CA ALA A 15 -2.24 -4.45 38.15
C ALA A 15 -1.68 -3.03 38.03
N ILE A 16 -0.69 -2.66 38.83
CA ILE A 16 -0.03 -1.36 38.77
C ILE A 16 0.68 -1.19 37.40
N THR A 17 1.39 -2.21 36.93
CA THR A 17 2.05 -2.18 35.62
C THR A 17 1.07 -1.97 34.50
N ILE A 18 -0.09 -2.67 34.52
CA ILE A 18 -1.15 -2.49 33.50
C ILE A 18 -1.69 -1.07 33.54
N ILE A 19 -1.93 -0.50 34.75
CA ILE A 19 -2.40 0.88 34.89
C ILE A 19 -1.38 1.88 34.33
N LEU A 20 -0.09 1.71 34.64
CA LEU A 20 0.96 2.60 34.12
C LEU A 20 1.10 2.51 32.58
N VAL A 21 1.02 1.33 32.04
CA VAL A 21 1.02 1.12 30.56
C VAL A 21 -0.21 1.77 29.93
N PHE A 22 -1.38 1.62 30.55
CA PHE A 22 -2.60 2.26 30.07
C PHE A 22 -2.51 3.80 30.12
N LEU A 23 -2.02 4.36 31.21
CA LEU A 23 -1.81 5.80 31.35
C LEU A 23 -0.80 6.33 30.32
N GLY A 24 0.28 5.57 30.09
CA GLY A 24 1.26 5.88 29.03
C GLY A 24 0.61 5.87 27.64
N TYR A 25 -0.21 4.87 27.35
CA TYR A 25 -0.96 4.80 26.09
C TYR A 25 -1.90 5.99 25.91
N VAL A 26 -2.66 6.33 26.95
CA VAL A 26 -3.57 7.51 26.95
C VAL A 26 -2.78 8.82 26.72
N GLY A 27 -1.64 8.97 27.38
CA GLY A 27 -0.77 10.15 27.19
C GLY A 27 -0.29 10.27 25.75
N VAL A 28 0.21 9.18 25.15
CA VAL A 28 0.64 9.17 23.75
C VAL A 28 -0.54 9.42 22.80
N TYR A 29 -1.71 8.86 23.09
CA TYR A 29 -2.92 9.06 22.30
C TYR A 29 -3.35 10.55 22.30
N LEU A 30 -3.37 11.19 23.48
CA LEU A 30 -3.72 12.61 23.60
C LEU A 30 -2.69 13.50 22.90
N TYR A 31 -1.41 13.16 23.00
CA TYR A 31 -0.36 13.84 22.25
C TYR A 31 -0.53 13.68 20.75
N ALA A 32 -0.78 12.47 20.27
CA ALA A 32 -1.05 12.21 18.85
C ALA A 32 -2.24 13.01 18.31
N LYS A 33 -3.28 13.13 19.13
CA LYS A 33 -4.49 13.91 18.82
C LYS A 33 -4.25 15.42 18.81
N SER A 34 -3.31 15.93 19.58
CA SER A 34 -2.98 17.37 19.63
C SER A 34 -2.12 17.85 18.44
N LEU A 35 -1.54 16.93 17.69
CA LEU A 35 -0.74 17.25 16.52
C LEU A 35 -1.63 17.50 15.31
N ASP A 36 -1.07 18.18 14.30
CA ASP A 36 -1.76 18.40 13.03
C ASP A 36 -2.13 17.10 12.33
N LYS A 37 -3.21 17.16 11.55
CA LYS A 37 -3.68 16.06 10.70
C LYS A 37 -2.56 15.65 9.71
N LEU A 38 -2.26 14.36 9.62
CA LEU A 38 -1.30 13.86 8.64
C LEU A 38 -1.88 14.03 7.23
N PRO A 39 -1.09 14.43 6.23
CA PRO A 39 -1.58 14.45 4.86
C PRO A 39 -1.86 13.02 4.39
N ILE A 40 -3.10 12.75 4.02
CA ILE A 40 -3.45 11.55 3.25
C ILE A 40 -3.37 11.94 1.77
N THR A 41 -2.39 11.39 1.08
CA THR A 41 -2.20 11.61 -0.35
C THR A 41 -2.01 10.27 -1.03
N SER A 42 -2.18 10.22 -2.35
CA SER A 42 -1.78 9.06 -3.13
C SER A 42 -0.27 8.81 -2.93
N ALA A 43 0.11 7.61 -2.50
CA ALA A 43 1.51 7.24 -2.43
C ALA A 43 2.11 7.30 -3.84
N ASN A 44 3.30 7.89 -3.97
CA ASN A 44 4.05 8.03 -5.22
C ASN A 44 3.46 8.98 -6.28
N SER A 45 2.51 9.85 -5.95
CA SER A 45 2.10 10.89 -6.88
C SER A 45 3.10 12.05 -6.84
N PHE A 46 3.90 12.16 -7.86
CA PHE A 46 4.61 13.39 -8.16
C PHE A 46 4.16 13.89 -9.54
N TYR A 47 4.20 15.21 -9.68
CA TYR A 47 3.86 15.86 -10.93
C TYR A 47 5.08 16.64 -11.40
N MET A 48 5.58 16.33 -12.60
CA MET A 48 6.70 17.05 -13.20
C MET A 48 6.20 18.02 -14.26
N TYR A 49 6.65 19.23 -14.13
CA TYR A 49 6.31 20.34 -15.03
C TYR A 49 7.55 20.78 -15.80
N ASP A 50 7.35 21.07 -17.08
CA ASP A 50 8.37 21.61 -17.97
C ASP A 50 8.73 23.08 -17.65
N ASN A 51 9.66 23.67 -18.40
CA ASN A 51 10.09 25.05 -18.26
C ASN A 51 8.96 26.09 -18.50
N LYS A 52 7.87 25.67 -19.13
CA LYS A 52 6.65 26.48 -19.38
C LYS A 52 5.53 26.17 -18.40
N LYS A 53 5.81 25.34 -17.38
CA LYS A 53 4.84 24.85 -16.37
C LYS A 53 3.74 23.96 -16.95
N ASN A 54 3.96 23.32 -18.09
CA ASN A 54 3.07 22.28 -18.59
C ASN A 54 3.40 20.97 -17.89
N LEU A 55 2.38 20.22 -17.50
CA LEU A 55 2.55 18.88 -16.95
C LEU A 55 3.03 17.94 -18.08
N PHE A 56 4.18 17.30 -17.90
CA PHE A 56 4.70 16.34 -18.87
C PHE A 56 4.83 14.93 -18.32
N GLU A 57 4.94 14.79 -17.01
CA GLU A 57 4.95 13.50 -16.32
C GLU A 57 4.16 13.64 -15.01
N GLY A 58 3.39 12.67 -14.73
CA GLY A 58 2.65 12.53 -13.49
C GLY A 58 2.18 11.11 -13.38
N THR A 59 2.24 10.56 -12.20
CA THR A 59 1.48 9.36 -11.92
C THR A 59 0.01 9.78 -11.97
N ASN A 60 -0.72 9.33 -12.97
CA ASN A 60 -2.17 9.32 -12.92
C ASN A 60 -2.60 8.30 -11.87
N ASP A 61 -2.27 8.58 -10.61
CA ASP A 61 -2.86 7.85 -9.51
C ASP A 61 -4.31 8.31 -9.44
N GLU A 62 -5.17 7.58 -10.11
CA GLU A 62 -6.61 7.79 -10.04
C GLU A 62 -7.07 7.42 -8.63
N TRP A 63 -7.03 8.43 -7.74
CA TRP A 63 -7.64 8.29 -6.44
C TRP A 63 -9.15 8.18 -6.62
N ILE A 64 -9.71 7.11 -6.12
CA ILE A 64 -11.16 6.93 -6.11
C ILE A 64 -11.69 6.86 -4.68
N SER A 65 -12.85 7.46 -4.48
CA SER A 65 -13.54 7.41 -3.20
C SER A 65 -14.05 6.00 -2.88
N ILE A 66 -14.16 5.68 -1.60
CA ILE A 66 -14.52 4.35 -1.11
C ILE A 66 -15.87 3.84 -1.67
N ASP A 67 -16.82 4.74 -1.89
CA ASP A 67 -18.13 4.45 -2.49
C ASP A 67 -18.05 4.05 -3.98
N LYS A 68 -16.92 4.32 -4.63
CA LYS A 68 -16.62 3.90 -6.01
C LYS A 68 -15.74 2.65 -6.09
N ILE A 69 -15.50 1.97 -4.98
CA ILE A 69 -14.77 0.71 -4.94
C ILE A 69 -15.76 -0.44 -4.76
N SER A 70 -15.58 -1.52 -5.51
CA SER A 70 -16.43 -2.71 -5.39
C SER A 70 -16.51 -3.20 -3.93
N PRO A 71 -17.73 -3.40 -3.39
CA PRO A 71 -17.90 -3.97 -2.04
C PRO A 71 -17.22 -5.33 -1.88
N TYR A 72 -17.09 -6.11 -2.95
CA TYR A 72 -16.36 -7.38 -2.93
C TYR A 72 -14.88 -7.18 -2.60
N LEU A 73 -14.23 -6.14 -3.16
CA LEU A 73 -12.84 -5.85 -2.87
C LEU A 73 -12.65 -5.35 -1.44
N ILE A 74 -13.49 -4.43 -0.98
CA ILE A 74 -13.49 -3.93 0.39
C ILE A 74 -13.59 -5.11 1.37
N ASN A 75 -14.58 -5.97 1.18
CA ASN A 75 -14.82 -7.12 2.04
C ASN A 75 -13.71 -8.17 1.97
N ALA A 76 -13.16 -8.43 0.78
CA ALA A 76 -12.03 -9.33 0.58
C ALA A 76 -10.80 -8.83 1.34
N THR A 77 -10.48 -7.54 1.20
CA THR A 77 -9.34 -6.90 1.88
C THR A 77 -9.50 -6.97 3.40
N ILE A 78 -10.65 -6.55 3.94
CA ILE A 78 -10.92 -6.62 5.37
C ILE A 78 -10.86 -8.06 5.88
N SER A 79 -11.44 -9.00 5.14
CA SER A 79 -11.49 -10.40 5.54
C SER A 79 -10.12 -11.03 5.70
N ILE A 80 -9.16 -10.65 4.85
CA ILE A 80 -7.83 -11.26 4.86
C ILE A 80 -6.81 -10.48 5.67
N GLU A 81 -6.86 -9.16 5.61
CA GLU A 81 -5.87 -8.31 6.25
C GLU A 81 -6.26 -7.95 7.69
N ASP A 82 -7.52 -7.60 7.93
CA ASP A 82 -7.93 -7.07 9.24
C ASP A 82 -9.42 -7.28 9.54
N LYS A 83 -9.78 -8.47 9.97
CA LYS A 83 -11.18 -8.88 10.23
C LYS A 83 -11.95 -8.00 11.20
N LYS A 84 -11.24 -7.29 12.07
CA LYS A 84 -11.82 -6.43 13.09
C LYS A 84 -11.56 -4.95 12.83
N PHE A 85 -11.23 -4.59 11.58
CA PHE A 85 -10.86 -3.23 11.21
C PHE A 85 -11.79 -2.15 11.77
N TYR A 86 -13.10 -2.33 11.65
CA TYR A 86 -14.10 -1.39 12.18
C TYR A 86 -14.30 -1.45 13.70
N LYS A 87 -13.63 -2.39 14.43
CA LYS A 87 -13.87 -2.62 15.86
C LYS A 87 -12.74 -2.16 16.76
N HIS A 88 -11.57 -1.90 16.20
CA HIS A 88 -10.40 -1.44 16.97
C HIS A 88 -9.97 -0.04 16.51
N HIS A 89 -9.15 0.61 17.33
CA HIS A 89 -8.56 1.92 17.07
C HIS A 89 -7.05 1.77 16.77
N GLY A 90 -6.74 1.32 15.55
CA GLY A 90 -5.38 1.17 15.04
C GLY A 90 -4.70 -0.16 15.38
N PHE A 91 -5.04 -0.80 16.51
CA PHE A 91 -4.38 -2.02 16.98
C PHE A 91 -5.38 -3.09 17.40
N ASP A 92 -5.25 -4.31 16.87
CA ASP A 92 -5.93 -5.50 17.40
C ASP A 92 -5.01 -6.20 18.40
N PHE A 93 -5.08 -5.80 19.69
CA PHE A 93 -4.24 -6.33 20.74
C PHE A 93 -4.40 -7.85 20.92
N LEU A 94 -5.62 -8.38 20.73
CA LEU A 94 -5.84 -9.83 20.84
C LEU A 94 -5.15 -10.58 19.71
N ARG A 95 -5.17 -10.03 18.49
CA ARG A 95 -4.46 -10.59 17.33
C ARG A 95 -2.94 -10.53 17.53
N ILE A 96 -2.44 -9.41 18.07
CA ILE A 96 -1.02 -9.24 18.40
C ILE A 96 -0.57 -10.30 19.42
N MET A 97 -1.30 -10.45 20.52
CA MET A 97 -0.98 -11.45 21.55
C MET A 97 -1.02 -12.88 20.99
N LYS A 98 -2.05 -13.20 20.19
CA LYS A 98 -2.15 -14.52 19.56
C LYS A 98 -0.98 -14.78 18.60
N ALA A 99 -0.62 -13.81 17.78
CA ALA A 99 0.50 -13.93 16.85
C ALA A 99 1.83 -14.08 17.59
N MET A 100 2.07 -13.32 18.66
CA MET A 100 3.25 -13.47 19.51
C MET A 100 3.33 -14.88 20.11
N PHE A 101 2.25 -15.38 20.70
CA PHE A 101 2.21 -16.72 21.27
C PHE A 101 2.50 -17.80 20.21
N THR A 102 1.83 -17.72 19.04
CA THR A 102 2.03 -18.68 17.95
C THR A 102 3.46 -18.65 17.42
N ASN A 103 4.04 -17.46 17.24
CA ASN A 103 5.40 -17.30 16.73
C ASN A 103 6.45 -17.83 17.71
N VAL A 104 6.26 -17.57 19.02
CA VAL A 104 7.15 -18.10 20.07
C VAL A 104 7.08 -19.62 20.14
N MET A 105 5.87 -20.19 20.13
CA MET A 105 5.68 -21.64 20.21
C MET A 105 6.24 -22.40 19.01
N ASN A 106 6.24 -21.80 17.82
CA ASN A 106 6.70 -22.46 16.60
C ASN A 106 8.13 -22.06 16.19
N GLY A 107 8.78 -21.15 16.91
CA GLY A 107 10.13 -20.68 16.60
C GLY A 107 10.26 -19.97 15.23
N LYS A 108 9.16 -19.55 14.63
CA LYS A 108 9.10 -18.94 13.29
C LYS A 108 8.07 -17.81 13.26
N ASN A 109 8.34 -16.80 12.46
CA ASN A 109 7.38 -15.70 12.20
C ASN A 109 6.28 -16.15 11.22
N LEU A 110 5.35 -16.97 11.69
CA LEU A 110 4.28 -17.57 10.89
C LEU A 110 3.07 -16.64 10.70
N GLN A 111 2.80 -15.76 11.67
CA GLN A 111 1.62 -14.91 11.65
C GLN A 111 1.99 -13.42 11.75
N GLY A 112 1.54 -12.63 10.76
CA GLY A 112 1.54 -11.18 10.83
C GLY A 112 0.34 -10.68 11.64
N ALA A 113 0.57 -9.65 12.47
CA ALA A 113 -0.47 -9.06 13.31
C ALA A 113 -0.76 -7.59 12.97
N SER A 114 -0.12 -7.02 11.95
CA SER A 114 -0.33 -5.63 11.57
C SER A 114 -1.75 -5.42 11.03
N THR A 115 -2.38 -4.33 11.46
CA THR A 115 -3.70 -3.88 11.00
C THR A 115 -3.59 -3.12 9.68
N ILE A 116 -4.73 -2.86 9.03
CA ILE A 116 -4.79 -1.99 7.84
C ILE A 116 -4.23 -0.60 8.15
N SER A 117 -4.60 0.00 9.29
CA SER A 117 -4.10 1.32 9.71
C SER A 117 -2.58 1.33 9.91
N GLN A 118 -2.00 0.26 10.47
CA GLN A 118 -0.55 0.12 10.61
C GLN A 118 0.15 -0.04 9.26
N GLN A 119 -0.44 -0.81 8.36
CA GLN A 119 0.10 -0.99 7.02
C GLN A 119 0.05 0.32 6.24
N TYR A 120 -1.03 1.07 6.36
CA TYR A 120 -1.19 2.37 5.72
C TYR A 120 -0.19 3.38 6.26
N ALA A 121 -0.08 3.54 7.58
CA ALA A 121 0.92 4.41 8.21
C ALA A 121 2.35 4.06 7.76
N LYS A 122 2.68 2.77 7.74
CA LYS A 122 3.99 2.30 7.27
C LYS A 122 4.23 2.67 5.80
N ASN A 123 3.27 2.43 4.92
CA ASN A 123 3.43 2.64 3.49
C ASN A 123 3.58 4.12 3.13
N LEU A 124 2.90 5.02 3.87
CA LEU A 124 2.96 6.45 3.61
C LEU A 124 4.22 7.13 4.15
N PHE A 125 4.68 6.74 5.35
CA PHE A 125 5.60 7.59 6.11
C PHE A 125 6.91 6.92 6.49
N LEU A 126 7.10 5.62 6.21
CA LEU A 126 8.24 4.88 6.72
C LEU A 126 8.98 4.13 5.62
N ASP A 127 10.29 4.03 5.80
CA ASP A 127 11.15 3.20 4.96
C ASP A 127 10.96 1.69 5.24
N PHE A 128 11.42 0.87 4.29
CA PHE A 128 11.28 -0.59 4.39
C PHE A 128 12.32 -1.26 5.31
N GLU A 129 13.24 -0.49 5.91
CA GLU A 129 14.19 -1.04 6.87
C GLU A 129 13.50 -1.67 8.08
N LYS A 130 13.93 -2.87 8.45
CA LYS A 130 13.40 -3.58 9.61
C LYS A 130 14.16 -3.16 10.88
N SER A 131 13.64 -2.17 11.59
CA SER A 131 14.20 -1.74 12.88
C SER A 131 13.11 -1.60 13.95
N TRP A 132 13.50 -1.70 15.22
CA TRP A 132 12.60 -1.43 16.34
C TRP A 132 12.13 0.02 16.37
N LYS A 133 13.02 0.96 16.02
CA LYS A 133 12.68 2.38 15.89
C LYS A 133 11.53 2.56 14.91
N ARG A 134 11.69 2.03 13.70
CA ARG A 134 10.63 2.09 12.68
C ARG A 134 9.28 1.52 13.19
N LYS A 135 9.32 0.46 14.01
CA LYS A 135 8.07 -0.13 14.53
C LYS A 135 7.40 0.75 15.58
N ILE A 136 8.17 1.51 16.35
CA ILE A 136 7.65 2.53 17.29
C ILE A 136 7.07 3.70 16.49
N ASP A 137 7.76 4.17 15.48
CA ASP A 137 7.29 5.25 14.60
C ASP A 137 6.00 4.85 13.89
N GLU A 138 5.90 3.61 13.38
CA GLU A 138 4.68 3.04 12.80
C GLU A 138 3.52 3.07 13.81
N ALA A 139 3.76 2.68 15.05
CA ALA A 139 2.71 2.68 16.06
C ALA A 139 2.23 4.11 16.37
N PHE A 140 3.14 5.06 16.48
CA PHE A 140 2.79 6.46 16.71
C PHE A 140 2.02 7.08 15.53
N LEU A 141 2.48 6.87 14.30
CA LEU A 141 1.79 7.33 13.09
C LEU A 141 0.42 6.68 12.92
N THR A 142 0.28 5.41 13.29
CA THR A 142 -1.01 4.71 13.32
C THR A 142 -1.99 5.40 14.28
N MET A 143 -1.54 5.78 15.49
CA MET A 143 -2.37 6.54 16.43
C MET A 143 -2.78 7.90 15.85
N ARG A 144 -1.85 8.63 15.20
CA ARG A 144 -2.19 9.91 14.55
C ARG A 144 -3.22 9.74 13.44
N LEU A 145 -3.14 8.71 12.62
CA LEU A 145 -4.16 8.42 11.61
C LEU A 145 -5.53 8.18 12.28
N GLU A 146 -5.59 7.29 13.23
CA GLU A 146 -6.84 6.90 13.90
C GLU A 146 -7.46 8.01 14.79
N THR A 147 -6.69 9.01 15.19
CA THR A 147 -7.21 10.17 15.92
C THR A 147 -7.79 11.25 15.01
N HIS A 148 -7.45 11.28 13.74
CA HIS A 148 -7.82 12.36 12.81
C HIS A 148 -8.69 11.91 11.65
N TYR A 149 -8.74 10.59 11.37
CA TYR A 149 -9.46 10.02 10.24
C TYR A 149 -10.43 8.94 10.69
N ASN A 150 -11.59 8.87 10.07
CA ASN A 150 -12.50 7.76 10.29
C ASN A 150 -12.02 6.49 9.55
N LYS A 151 -12.67 5.37 9.82
CA LYS A 151 -12.28 4.07 9.25
C LYS A 151 -12.41 4.00 7.73
N GLU A 152 -13.39 4.68 7.18
CA GLU A 152 -13.61 4.72 5.74
C GLU A 152 -12.52 5.52 5.04
N GLU A 153 -12.14 6.68 5.58
CA GLU A 153 -11.03 7.48 5.08
C GLU A 153 -9.68 6.72 5.14
N ILE A 154 -9.44 5.97 6.22
CA ILE A 154 -8.22 5.14 6.35
C ILE A 154 -8.22 4.00 5.34
N LEU A 155 -9.35 3.32 5.15
CA LEU A 155 -9.47 2.22 4.19
C LEU A 155 -9.37 2.71 2.74
N GLU A 156 -9.99 3.84 2.43
CA GLU A 156 -9.87 4.52 1.15
C GLU A 156 -8.41 4.83 0.84
N GLY A 157 -7.73 5.48 1.78
CA GLY A 157 -6.32 5.79 1.63
C GLY A 157 -5.45 4.54 1.47
N TYR A 158 -5.69 3.50 2.25
CA TYR A 158 -4.98 2.23 2.12
C TYR A 158 -5.13 1.62 0.73
N LEU A 159 -6.37 1.49 0.22
CA LEU A 159 -6.66 0.89 -1.07
C LEU A 159 -6.08 1.69 -2.25
N ASN A 160 -6.05 3.01 -2.11
CA ASN A 160 -5.49 3.90 -3.14
C ASN A 160 -3.95 3.98 -3.12
N THR A 161 -3.27 3.42 -2.10
CA THR A 161 -1.81 3.56 -1.95
C THR A 161 -1.05 2.25 -1.93
N ILE A 162 -1.74 1.13 -1.74
CA ILE A 162 -1.08 -0.17 -1.62
C ILE A 162 -0.56 -0.68 -2.97
N ASN A 163 0.52 -1.47 -2.90
CA ASN A 163 1.17 -2.05 -4.07
C ASN A 163 0.51 -3.36 -4.52
N TYR A 164 0.00 -3.38 -5.74
CA TYR A 164 -0.60 -4.52 -6.41
C TYR A 164 0.32 -5.14 -7.49
N GLY A 165 1.57 -5.43 -7.16
CA GLY A 165 2.49 -6.06 -8.10
C GLY A 165 3.27 -5.06 -8.97
N GLY A 166 3.66 -3.94 -8.40
CA GLY A 166 4.32 -2.82 -9.08
C GLY A 166 3.35 -1.71 -9.49
N ILE A 167 2.04 -1.98 -9.37
CA ILE A 167 0.98 -1.01 -9.64
C ILE A 167 0.45 -0.51 -8.29
N PHE A 168 0.45 0.79 -8.08
CA PHE A 168 -0.04 1.41 -6.86
C PHE A 168 -1.46 1.92 -7.04
N GLY A 169 -2.28 1.71 -6.01
CA GLY A 169 -3.68 2.10 -6.02
C GLY A 169 -4.61 1.12 -6.75
N ILE A 170 -5.83 0.99 -6.21
CA ILE A 170 -6.77 -0.03 -6.66
C ILE A 170 -7.36 0.25 -8.04
N GLU A 171 -7.61 1.53 -8.38
CA GLU A 171 -8.14 1.87 -9.69
C GLU A 171 -7.12 1.53 -10.79
N ASN A 172 -5.86 1.92 -10.59
CA ASN A 172 -4.77 1.58 -11.50
C ASN A 172 -4.60 0.06 -11.62
N ALA A 173 -4.68 -0.67 -10.48
CA ALA A 173 -4.57 -2.11 -10.49
C ALA A 173 -5.75 -2.78 -11.23
N SER A 174 -6.98 -2.31 -11.01
CA SER A 174 -8.17 -2.81 -11.70
C SER A 174 -8.06 -2.62 -13.22
N ASN A 175 -7.67 -1.43 -13.63
CA ASN A 175 -7.44 -1.11 -15.05
C ASN A 175 -6.30 -1.95 -15.64
N TYR A 176 -5.18 -2.12 -14.91
CA TYR A 176 -4.04 -2.90 -15.38
C TYR A 176 -4.37 -4.40 -15.55
N TYR A 177 -5.00 -5.00 -14.54
CA TYR A 177 -5.27 -6.44 -14.56
C TYR A 177 -6.49 -6.79 -15.38
N PHE A 178 -7.54 -5.97 -15.38
CA PHE A 178 -8.85 -6.31 -15.94
C PHE A 178 -9.41 -5.29 -16.94
N GLY A 179 -8.80 -4.13 -17.11
CA GLY A 179 -9.25 -3.08 -18.05
C GLY A 179 -10.59 -2.45 -17.69
N LYS A 180 -10.92 -2.40 -16.42
CA LYS A 180 -12.17 -1.83 -15.90
C LYS A 180 -11.95 -1.08 -14.59
N SER A 181 -12.90 -0.22 -14.25
CA SER A 181 -12.88 0.48 -12.96
C SER A 181 -12.97 -0.48 -11.78
N ALA A 182 -12.34 -0.13 -10.67
CA ALA A 182 -12.41 -0.88 -9.42
C ALA A 182 -13.84 -1.00 -8.86
N LYS A 183 -14.75 -0.13 -9.28
CA LYS A 183 -16.18 -0.22 -8.98
C LYS A 183 -16.83 -1.49 -9.56
N ASP A 184 -16.39 -1.89 -10.74
CA ASP A 184 -17.01 -2.95 -11.54
C ASP A 184 -16.36 -4.33 -11.35
N LEU A 185 -15.44 -4.44 -10.36
CA LEU A 185 -14.80 -5.70 -10.03
C LEU A 185 -15.82 -6.72 -9.51
N SER A 186 -15.87 -7.88 -10.15
CA SER A 186 -16.59 -9.06 -9.68
C SER A 186 -15.94 -9.65 -8.42
N LEU A 187 -16.63 -10.54 -7.73
CA LEU A 187 -16.08 -11.26 -6.57
C LEU A 187 -14.81 -12.03 -6.92
N ALA A 188 -14.78 -12.68 -8.10
CA ALA A 188 -13.61 -13.43 -8.54
C ALA A 188 -12.40 -12.53 -8.76
N GLU A 189 -12.57 -11.40 -9.43
CA GLU A 189 -11.52 -10.41 -9.69
C GLU A 189 -11.05 -9.71 -8.42
N ALA A 190 -12.00 -9.26 -7.60
CA ALA A 190 -11.74 -8.59 -6.33
C ALA A 190 -10.92 -9.47 -5.37
N SER A 191 -11.26 -10.75 -5.28
CA SER A 191 -10.56 -11.70 -4.41
C SER A 191 -9.13 -12.02 -4.88
N ILE A 192 -8.86 -12.00 -6.19
CA ILE A 192 -7.48 -12.08 -6.71
C ILE A 192 -6.69 -10.83 -6.33
N LEU A 193 -7.23 -9.63 -6.62
CA LEU A 193 -6.52 -8.38 -6.33
C LEU A 193 -6.22 -8.23 -4.83
N ALA A 194 -7.17 -8.54 -3.96
CA ALA A 194 -6.95 -8.48 -2.51
C ALA A 194 -5.83 -9.40 -2.00
N GLY A 195 -5.42 -10.39 -2.81
CA GLY A 195 -4.33 -11.31 -2.49
C GLY A 195 -2.94 -10.77 -2.75
N ILE A 196 -2.81 -9.89 -3.73
CA ILE A 196 -1.51 -9.42 -4.26
C ILE A 196 -0.67 -8.69 -3.21
N PRO A 197 -1.22 -7.74 -2.40
CA PRO A 197 -0.43 -6.92 -1.49
C PRO A 197 0.36 -7.69 -0.44
N LYS A 198 -0.04 -8.92 -0.12
CA LYS A 198 0.66 -9.79 0.83
C LYS A 198 2.09 -10.12 0.39
N SER A 199 2.28 -10.35 -0.89
CA SER A 199 3.58 -10.61 -1.52
C SER A 199 3.45 -10.32 -3.01
N PRO A 200 3.62 -9.06 -3.44
CA PRO A 200 3.30 -8.61 -4.79
C PRO A 200 3.95 -9.44 -5.90
N THR A 201 5.22 -9.79 -5.73
CA THR A 201 5.95 -10.62 -6.70
C THR A 201 5.42 -12.05 -6.77
N ASN A 202 5.00 -12.64 -5.63
CA ASN A 202 4.56 -14.04 -5.59
C ASN A 202 3.09 -14.23 -5.96
N TYR A 203 2.24 -13.22 -5.70
CA TYR A 203 0.79 -13.33 -5.88
C TYR A 203 0.26 -12.49 -7.05
N SER A 204 1.13 -11.93 -7.88
CA SER A 204 0.71 -11.36 -9.16
C SER A 204 0.20 -12.46 -10.08
N PRO A 205 -1.05 -12.40 -10.54
CA PRO A 205 -1.64 -13.48 -11.37
C PRO A 205 -1.02 -13.57 -12.77
N ILE A 206 -0.36 -12.50 -13.23
CA ILE A 206 0.37 -12.51 -14.51
C ILE A 206 1.67 -13.29 -14.40
N SER A 207 2.36 -13.19 -13.26
CA SER A 207 3.65 -13.85 -13.04
C SER A 207 3.53 -15.26 -12.44
N ASN A 208 2.55 -15.48 -11.56
CA ASN A 208 2.35 -16.71 -10.80
C ASN A 208 0.85 -17.01 -10.58
N TYR A 209 0.18 -17.43 -11.63
CA TYR A 209 -1.25 -17.67 -11.59
C TYR A 209 -1.67 -18.67 -10.51
N ASP A 210 -0.97 -19.81 -10.42
CA ASP A 210 -1.34 -20.86 -9.44
C ASP A 210 -1.26 -20.35 -8.00
N LYS A 211 -0.20 -19.62 -7.64
CA LYS A 211 -0.07 -19.03 -6.30
C LYS A 211 -1.13 -17.95 -6.05
N ALA A 212 -1.48 -17.19 -7.08
CA ALA A 212 -2.56 -16.21 -6.96
C ALA A 212 -3.90 -16.90 -6.72
N LYS A 213 -4.17 -18.03 -7.40
CA LYS A 213 -5.38 -18.86 -7.19
C LYS A 213 -5.40 -19.50 -5.80
N GLU A 214 -4.30 -20.04 -5.32
CA GLU A 214 -4.19 -20.55 -3.93
C GLU A 214 -4.51 -19.44 -2.93
N ARG A 215 -3.96 -18.25 -3.14
CA ARG A 215 -4.23 -17.10 -2.28
C ARG A 215 -5.67 -16.64 -2.37
N GLN A 216 -6.27 -16.63 -3.56
CA GLN A 216 -7.69 -16.35 -3.79
C GLN A 216 -8.58 -17.27 -2.95
N LYS A 217 -8.30 -18.58 -2.97
CA LYS A 217 -9.03 -19.56 -2.17
C LYS A 217 -9.08 -19.21 -0.70
N ILE A 218 -7.91 -18.87 -0.12
CA ILE A 218 -7.79 -18.48 1.29
C ILE A 218 -8.64 -17.23 1.60
N ILE A 219 -8.67 -16.27 0.67
CA ILE A 219 -9.45 -15.03 0.82
C ILE A 219 -10.93 -15.33 0.77
N LEU A 220 -11.38 -16.08 -0.22
CA LEU A 220 -12.78 -16.47 -0.37
C LEU A 220 -13.28 -17.27 0.85
N GLU A 221 -12.51 -18.24 1.33
CA GLU A 221 -12.79 -18.98 2.58
C GLU A 221 -12.88 -18.02 3.79
N SER A 222 -12.02 -17.00 3.83
CA SER A 222 -12.09 -15.98 4.87
C SER A 222 -13.35 -15.12 4.76
N MET A 223 -13.78 -14.79 3.54
CA MET A 223 -15.03 -14.05 3.31
C MET A 223 -16.26 -14.84 3.73
N VAL A 224 -16.30 -16.14 3.44
CA VAL A 224 -17.36 -17.05 3.94
C VAL A 224 -17.39 -17.07 5.46
N LYS A 225 -16.22 -17.27 6.11
CA LYS A 225 -16.10 -17.29 7.56
C LYS A 225 -16.55 -15.99 8.22
N ASN A 226 -16.35 -14.86 7.55
CA ASN A 226 -16.78 -13.54 8.02
C ASN A 226 -18.21 -13.18 7.55
N LYS A 227 -18.92 -14.10 6.89
CA LYS A 227 -20.31 -13.96 6.43
C LYS A 227 -20.53 -12.83 5.40
N TYR A 228 -19.52 -12.54 4.60
CA TYR A 228 -19.64 -11.58 3.50
C TYR A 228 -20.17 -12.24 2.23
N ILE A 229 -19.92 -13.53 2.06
CA ILE A 229 -20.40 -14.35 0.95
C ILE A 229 -20.83 -15.73 1.45
N THR A 230 -21.59 -16.43 0.64
CA THR A 230 -21.99 -17.82 0.84
C THR A 230 -20.92 -18.79 0.28
N GLU A 231 -21.03 -20.07 0.65
CA GLU A 231 -20.16 -21.12 0.07
C GLU A 231 -20.39 -21.33 -1.44
N ASN A 232 -21.60 -21.09 -1.92
CA ASN A 232 -21.90 -21.19 -3.35
C ASN A 232 -21.22 -20.06 -4.13
N GLU A 233 -21.35 -18.80 -3.68
CA GLU A 233 -20.66 -17.67 -4.28
C GLU A 233 -19.13 -17.87 -4.25
N MET A 234 -18.59 -18.44 -3.18
CA MET A 234 -17.18 -18.79 -3.11
C MET A 234 -16.78 -19.77 -4.21
N LYS A 235 -17.55 -20.85 -4.38
CA LYS A 235 -17.27 -21.88 -5.41
C LYS A 235 -17.37 -21.31 -6.82
N GLU A 236 -18.39 -20.53 -7.09
CA GLU A 236 -18.58 -19.85 -8.39
C GLU A 236 -17.41 -18.91 -8.68
N ALA A 237 -17.05 -18.03 -7.74
CA ALA A 237 -15.96 -17.09 -7.92
C ALA A 237 -14.61 -17.80 -8.09
N TYR A 238 -14.36 -18.89 -7.36
CA TYR A 238 -13.10 -19.64 -7.49
C TYR A 238 -12.98 -20.35 -8.85
N ASN A 239 -14.09 -20.87 -9.39
CA ASN A 239 -14.11 -21.58 -10.66
C ASN A 239 -14.24 -20.64 -11.87
N THR A 240 -14.49 -19.35 -11.65
CA THR A 240 -14.54 -18.37 -12.74
C THR A 240 -13.16 -18.25 -13.39
N GLU A 241 -13.11 -18.46 -14.69
CA GLU A 241 -11.92 -18.17 -15.49
C GLU A 241 -11.75 -16.66 -15.61
N LEU A 242 -10.53 -16.19 -15.31
CA LEU A 242 -10.20 -14.78 -15.35
C LEU A 242 -9.25 -14.49 -16.51
N THR A 243 -9.57 -13.46 -17.27
CA THR A 243 -8.71 -12.95 -18.34
C THR A 243 -7.97 -11.72 -17.83
N PHE A 244 -6.64 -11.74 -17.90
CA PHE A 244 -5.80 -10.64 -17.51
C PHE A 244 -5.28 -9.91 -18.73
N ILE A 245 -5.42 -8.59 -18.73
CA ILE A 245 -5.00 -7.74 -19.85
C ILE A 245 -3.49 -7.50 -19.79
N GLY A 246 -2.97 -7.23 -18.58
CA GLY A 246 -1.60 -6.77 -18.40
C GLY A 246 -1.35 -5.42 -19.08
N SER A 247 -0.11 -5.01 -19.19
CA SER A 247 0.20 -3.82 -19.96
C SER A 247 0.07 -4.14 -21.45
N LYS A 248 -1.06 -3.77 -22.07
CA LYS A 248 -1.14 -3.59 -23.53
C LYS A 248 -0.45 -2.30 -24.00
N SER A 249 -0.12 -1.40 -23.09
CA SER A 249 0.77 -0.32 -23.44
C SER A 249 2.18 -0.91 -23.49
N GLU A 250 2.73 -1.11 -24.68
CA GLU A 250 4.12 -0.74 -24.85
C GLU A 250 4.26 0.60 -24.09
N LYS A 251 4.82 0.57 -22.88
CA LYS A 251 5.44 1.78 -22.35
C LYS A 251 6.46 2.08 -23.42
N LYS A 252 6.12 2.98 -24.35
CA LYS A 252 7.14 3.65 -25.12
C LYS A 252 8.09 4.13 -24.06
N SER A 253 9.27 3.52 -23.99
CA SER A 253 10.33 3.96 -23.13
C SER A 253 10.61 5.38 -23.61
N SER A 254 9.90 6.33 -23.00
CA SER A 254 10.03 7.73 -23.30
C SER A 254 11.41 8.10 -22.79
N ILE A 255 12.19 8.80 -23.59
CA ILE A 255 13.46 9.41 -23.16
C ILE A 255 13.24 10.24 -21.89
N LEU A 256 12.01 10.75 -21.72
CA LEU A 256 11.56 11.40 -20.48
C LEU A 256 11.69 10.54 -19.23
N MET A 257 11.66 9.19 -19.31
CA MET A 257 11.90 8.31 -18.15
C MET A 257 13.33 8.48 -17.59
N TYR A 258 14.33 8.61 -18.46
CA TYR A 258 15.72 8.86 -18.01
C TYR A 258 15.85 10.22 -17.35
N TYR A 259 15.18 11.23 -17.90
CA TYR A 259 15.14 12.57 -17.31
C TYR A 259 14.43 12.55 -15.96
N GLN A 260 13.31 11.86 -15.86
CA GLN A 260 12.58 11.66 -14.62
C GLN A 260 13.44 11.00 -13.54
N ASP A 261 14.14 9.91 -13.90
CA ASP A 261 15.04 9.22 -12.97
C ASP A 261 16.19 10.13 -12.51
N ALA A 262 16.73 10.96 -13.40
CA ALA A 262 17.76 11.93 -13.06
C ALA A 262 17.24 12.98 -12.07
N VAL A 263 16.06 13.54 -12.32
CA VAL A 263 15.41 14.52 -11.43
C VAL A 263 15.13 13.91 -10.07
N LEU A 264 14.60 12.67 -10.01
CA LEU A 264 14.33 12.00 -8.74
C LEU A 264 15.61 11.74 -7.94
N LYS A 265 16.68 11.31 -8.61
CA LYS A 265 18.01 11.13 -7.99
C LYS A 265 18.56 12.45 -7.46
N GLU A 266 18.42 13.55 -8.19
CA GLU A 266 18.84 14.86 -7.73
C GLU A 266 18.07 15.28 -6.47
N LEU A 267 16.75 15.09 -6.45
CA LEU A 267 15.92 15.38 -5.29
C LEU A 267 16.35 14.58 -4.03
N GLU A 268 16.79 13.32 -4.20
CA GLU A 268 17.33 12.52 -3.09
C GLU A 268 18.59 13.12 -2.46
N THR A 269 19.34 13.93 -3.20
CA THR A 269 20.57 14.58 -2.69
C THR A 269 20.27 15.87 -1.90
N ILE A 270 19.06 16.40 -1.99
CA ILE A 270 18.65 17.64 -1.34
C ILE A 270 18.28 17.36 0.12
N ASN A 271 19.20 17.61 1.04
CA ASN A 271 19.02 17.36 2.48
C ASN A 271 17.80 18.04 3.13
N SER A 272 17.28 19.10 2.52
CA SER A 272 16.08 19.81 3.02
C SER A 272 14.76 19.11 2.65
N ILE A 273 14.80 18.14 1.74
CA ILE A 273 13.62 17.35 1.34
C ILE A 273 13.73 15.99 2.02
N PRO A 274 12.88 15.66 3.00
CA PRO A 274 12.86 14.32 3.56
C PRO A 274 12.56 13.30 2.46
N THR A 275 13.34 12.22 2.41
CA THR A 275 13.16 11.13 1.43
C THR A 275 11.76 10.50 1.49
N SER A 276 11.09 10.62 2.65
CA SER A 276 9.70 10.24 2.79
C SER A 276 8.76 11.00 1.86
N PHE A 277 9.01 12.29 1.58
CA PHE A 277 8.17 13.08 0.66
C PHE A 277 8.29 12.62 -0.80
N LEU A 278 9.44 12.09 -1.20
CA LEU A 278 9.61 11.50 -2.54
C LEU A 278 8.77 10.22 -2.70
N LYS A 279 8.46 9.55 -1.58
CA LYS A 279 7.71 8.29 -1.54
C LYS A 279 6.23 8.48 -1.20
N THR A 280 5.86 9.56 -0.52
CA THR A 280 4.48 9.79 -0.05
C THR A 280 3.61 10.57 -1.03
N GLY A 281 4.20 11.10 -2.10
CA GLY A 281 3.49 11.78 -3.15
C GLY A 281 3.11 13.24 -2.86
N GLY A 282 2.39 13.82 -3.81
CA GLY A 282 1.93 15.21 -3.74
C GLY A 282 2.98 16.25 -4.12
N LEU A 283 4.19 15.85 -4.52
CA LEU A 283 5.22 16.77 -4.96
C LEU A 283 4.90 17.36 -6.34
N LYS A 284 5.00 18.69 -6.43
CA LYS A 284 5.02 19.42 -7.70
C LYS A 284 6.46 19.81 -8.00
N ILE A 285 7.06 19.14 -8.97
CA ILE A 285 8.46 19.30 -9.37
C ILE A 285 8.49 20.13 -10.63
N TYR A 286 9.01 21.34 -10.53
CA TYR A 286 9.19 22.23 -11.68
C TYR A 286 10.60 22.05 -12.20
N THR A 287 10.72 21.63 -13.45
CA THR A 287 12.00 21.34 -14.09
C THR A 287 12.33 22.39 -15.16
N ASN A 288 13.56 22.37 -15.64
CA ASN A 288 14.02 23.19 -16.75
C ASN A 288 13.87 22.51 -18.12
N LEU A 289 13.18 21.35 -18.18
CA LEU A 289 12.97 20.60 -19.42
C LEU A 289 12.22 21.45 -20.46
N ASP A 290 12.76 21.59 -21.65
CA ASP A 290 12.02 22.05 -22.82
C ASP A 290 11.47 20.83 -23.57
N THR A 291 10.22 20.50 -23.33
CA THR A 291 9.55 19.34 -23.94
C THR A 291 9.47 19.43 -25.46
N ASN A 292 9.43 20.65 -26.04
CA ASN A 292 9.41 20.83 -27.47
C ASN A 292 10.80 20.59 -28.08
N ALA A 293 11.85 21.13 -27.46
CA ALA A 293 13.22 20.87 -27.89
C ALA A 293 13.57 19.38 -27.79
N GLN A 294 13.17 18.72 -26.69
CA GLN A 294 13.35 17.28 -26.51
C GLN A 294 12.64 16.49 -27.60
N LYS A 295 11.40 16.82 -27.93
CA LYS A 295 10.67 16.15 -29.01
C LYS A 295 11.34 16.32 -30.37
N LEU A 296 11.77 17.54 -30.70
CA LEU A 296 12.50 17.80 -31.95
C LEU A 296 13.79 16.97 -32.04
N LEU A 297 14.52 16.84 -30.93
CA LEU A 297 15.71 16.02 -30.85
C LEU A 297 15.38 14.54 -31.12
N GLU A 298 14.34 14.01 -30.50
CA GLU A 298 13.89 12.62 -30.69
C GLU A 298 13.46 12.37 -32.15
N ASP A 299 12.72 13.29 -32.74
CA ASP A 299 12.28 13.17 -34.13
C ASP A 299 13.47 13.21 -35.08
N ARG A 300 14.46 14.07 -34.85
CA ARG A 300 15.69 14.13 -35.64
C ARG A 300 16.57 12.90 -35.50
N ILE A 301 16.64 12.34 -34.31
CA ILE A 301 17.35 11.08 -34.08
C ILE A 301 16.67 9.95 -34.86
N LYS A 302 15.34 9.84 -34.79
CA LYS A 302 14.58 8.81 -35.52
C LYS A 302 14.70 8.93 -37.04
N GLU A 303 14.72 10.15 -37.56
CA GLU A 303 14.90 10.42 -38.99
C GLU A 303 16.29 9.99 -39.53
N ASN A 304 17.32 9.99 -38.67
CA ASN A 304 18.70 9.74 -39.06
C ASN A 304 19.25 8.39 -38.59
N ILE A 305 18.44 7.58 -37.88
CA ILE A 305 18.81 6.21 -37.51
C ILE A 305 18.32 5.25 -38.59
N ASP A 306 19.25 4.56 -39.20
CA ASP A 306 18.95 3.43 -40.08
C ASP A 306 18.48 2.26 -39.21
N SER A 307 17.23 1.83 -39.42
CA SER A 307 16.59 0.79 -38.59
C SER A 307 17.21 -0.62 -38.74
N GLU A 308 18.18 -0.78 -39.60
CA GLU A 308 18.88 -2.06 -39.83
C GLU A 308 20.15 -2.24 -38.96
N ASN A 309 20.59 -1.22 -38.25
CA ASN A 309 21.74 -1.30 -37.36
C ASN A 309 21.34 -1.31 -35.88
N GLU A 310 21.82 -2.30 -35.13
CA GLU A 310 21.65 -2.43 -33.66
C GLU A 310 22.35 -1.30 -32.85
N LEU A 311 22.45 -0.10 -33.37
CA LEU A 311 23.06 1.05 -32.72
C LEU A 311 22.07 1.68 -31.74
N GLN A 312 22.42 1.68 -30.45
CA GLN A 312 21.73 2.47 -29.44
C GLN A 312 22.33 3.89 -29.42
N ILE A 313 21.51 4.90 -29.71
CA ILE A 313 21.91 6.30 -29.64
C ILE A 313 21.14 6.96 -28.49
N SER A 314 21.85 7.64 -27.60
CA SER A 314 21.25 8.53 -26.61
C SER A 314 21.74 9.95 -26.83
N ALA A 315 20.83 10.91 -26.78
CA ALA A 315 21.17 12.33 -26.83
C ALA A 315 20.39 13.07 -25.72
N VAL A 316 21.08 13.98 -25.06
CA VAL A 316 20.50 14.81 -23.99
C VAL A 316 20.77 16.25 -24.34
N LEU A 317 19.75 17.11 -24.20
CA LEU A 317 19.85 18.57 -24.27
C LEU A 317 20.12 19.16 -22.91
#